data_7ff232eefa16480ee940788518a99806
#
_entry.id   7ff232eefa16480ee940788518a99806
#
_cell.length_a   1.000
_cell.length_b   1.000
_cell.length_c   1.000
_cell.angle_alpha   90.00
_cell.angle_beta   90.00
_cell.angle_gamma   90.00
#
_symmetry.space_group_name_H-M   'P 1'
#
loop_
_entity.id
_entity.type
_entity.pdbx_description
1 polymer ?
#
loop_
_entity_poly.entity_id
_entity_poly.type
_entity_poly.pdbx_seq_one_letter_code
_entity_poly.pdbx_strand_id
1 'polypeptide(L)'
;MLDKGCHPDNEPNPIWDEKFPCPTPQAKAASAKKTYEVPAGTKVLLQLRSGLNTASAKAGDGVYLASTFPVVVGNRVMIPAGVYVQGVVDRVARAGRVKGKAQLDMHFTSIIFPNGTVVEIPGIVNSLPGARKQSVKDDGEGTIEQQGDKGRNAAKAAEIAIPTGGTVGSIGGLGSGHPLAGGVAGIGAGLATVGLVSLFTRGADVNIEGGTQVEMILQRPLLLEEENLASVAPGFAPAFVPAANQPKPLAKPNRARILCPPGGLGCE
;
A
#
# COMPACT_ATOMS: atom_id res chain seq x y z
N MET A 1 -17.27 2.25 -58.01
CA MET A 1 -17.09 1.11 -58.92
C MET A 1 -17.75 -0.07 -58.23
N LEU A 2 -18.83 -0.59 -58.85
CA LEU A 2 -19.65 -1.66 -58.30
C LEU A 2 -18.84 -2.96 -58.30
N ASP A 3 -18.72 -3.54 -57.15
CA ASP A 3 -18.12 -4.87 -56.91
C ASP A 3 -19.06 -5.91 -57.54
N LYS A 4 -18.76 -6.29 -58.78
CA LYS A 4 -19.54 -7.28 -59.54
C LYS A 4 -18.92 -8.64 -59.31
N GLY A 5 -19.52 -9.46 -58.46
CA GLY A 5 -19.33 -10.86 -58.65
C GLY A 5 -19.32 -11.85 -57.52
N CYS A 6 -19.34 -11.45 -56.26
CA CYS A 6 -19.45 -12.43 -55.17
C CYS A 6 -20.71 -12.18 -54.37
N HIS A 7 -21.64 -13.13 -54.37
CA HIS A 7 -22.84 -13.09 -53.54
C HIS A 7 -22.49 -13.43 -52.08
N PRO A 8 -23.06 -12.76 -51.10
CA PRO A 8 -22.71 -12.99 -49.67
C PRO A 8 -23.08 -14.39 -49.17
N ASP A 9 -23.91 -15.12 -49.91
CA ASP A 9 -24.45 -16.41 -49.46
C ASP A 9 -23.67 -17.63 -49.96
N ASN A 10 -22.51 -17.43 -50.60
CA ASN A 10 -21.57 -18.49 -51.00
C ASN A 10 -22.20 -19.63 -51.84
N GLU A 11 -23.31 -19.37 -52.56
CA GLU A 11 -23.84 -20.35 -53.50
C GLU A 11 -23.10 -20.29 -54.82
N PRO A 12 -22.57 -21.41 -55.35
CA PRO A 12 -21.86 -21.46 -56.62
C PRO A 12 -22.80 -21.13 -57.77
N ASN A 13 -22.52 -20.04 -58.50
CA ASN A 13 -23.23 -19.70 -59.70
C ASN A 13 -22.53 -20.38 -60.88
N PRO A 14 -23.15 -21.40 -61.51
CA PRO A 14 -22.49 -22.26 -62.48
C PRO A 14 -22.03 -21.56 -63.78
N ILE A 15 -22.36 -20.28 -63.98
CA ILE A 15 -22.02 -19.56 -65.20
C ILE A 15 -20.77 -18.66 -65.02
N TRP A 16 -20.40 -18.29 -63.82
CA TRP A 16 -19.34 -17.32 -63.54
C TRP A 16 -18.07 -17.89 -62.90
N ASP A 17 -18.17 -19.08 -62.26
CA ASP A 17 -17.05 -19.68 -61.51
C ASP A 17 -15.92 -20.18 -62.41
N GLU A 18 -16.18 -20.40 -63.71
CA GLU A 18 -15.16 -20.92 -64.62
C GLU A 18 -14.20 -19.81 -65.14
N LYS A 19 -14.61 -18.55 -65.12
CA LYS A 19 -13.81 -17.42 -65.63
C LYS A 19 -13.26 -16.47 -64.57
N PHE A 20 -13.87 -16.43 -63.43
CA PHE A 20 -13.45 -15.55 -62.32
C PHE A 20 -13.67 -16.22 -60.98
N PRO A 21 -12.68 -17.00 -60.46
CA PRO A 21 -12.81 -17.60 -59.15
C PRO A 21 -12.92 -16.48 -58.09
N CYS A 22 -14.01 -16.52 -57.33
CA CYS A 22 -14.15 -15.63 -56.18
C CYS A 22 -12.94 -15.79 -55.25
N PRO A 23 -12.31 -14.72 -54.77
CA PRO A 23 -11.29 -14.84 -53.79
C PRO A 23 -11.91 -15.50 -52.56
N THR A 24 -11.53 -16.76 -52.31
CA THR A 24 -11.82 -17.42 -51.05
C THR A 24 -11.42 -16.44 -49.94
N PRO A 25 -12.29 -16.14 -48.96
CA PRO A 25 -11.90 -15.35 -47.83
C PRO A 25 -10.71 -16.11 -47.22
N GLN A 26 -9.51 -15.64 -47.50
CA GLN A 26 -8.34 -16.08 -46.76
C GLN A 26 -8.68 -15.72 -45.31
N ALA A 27 -9.11 -16.71 -44.54
CA ALA A 27 -9.15 -16.64 -43.12
C ALA A 27 -7.75 -16.16 -42.77
N LYS A 28 -7.64 -14.86 -42.42
CA LYS A 28 -6.42 -14.23 -41.95
C LYS A 28 -6.00 -15.14 -40.82
N ALA A 29 -5.04 -16.03 -41.09
CA ALA A 29 -4.54 -16.98 -40.09
C ALA A 29 -4.19 -16.09 -38.92
N ALA A 30 -5.02 -16.14 -37.90
CA ALA A 30 -4.75 -15.45 -36.64
C ALA A 30 -3.39 -16.01 -36.23
N SER A 31 -2.34 -15.23 -36.46
CA SER A 31 -1.02 -15.59 -36.01
C SER A 31 -1.16 -15.93 -34.55
N ALA A 32 -0.94 -17.19 -34.18
CA ALA A 32 -1.09 -17.66 -32.82
C ALA A 32 -0.19 -16.75 -31.99
N LYS A 33 -0.80 -15.82 -31.26
CA LYS A 33 -0.07 -14.89 -30.40
C LYS A 33 0.64 -15.72 -29.35
N LYS A 34 1.95 -15.56 -29.26
CA LYS A 34 2.71 -16.25 -28.23
C LYS A 34 2.33 -15.68 -26.88
N THR A 35 1.82 -16.55 -26.02
CA THR A 35 1.49 -16.22 -24.64
C THR A 35 2.56 -16.76 -23.70
N TYR A 36 2.85 -16.00 -22.68
CA TYR A 36 3.81 -16.34 -21.63
C TYR A 36 3.08 -16.34 -20.30
N GLU A 37 3.40 -17.29 -19.46
CA GLU A 37 2.76 -17.47 -18.17
C GLU A 37 3.69 -17.01 -17.04
N VAL A 38 3.18 -16.15 -16.16
CA VAL A 38 3.80 -15.85 -14.87
C VAL A 38 3.11 -16.72 -13.82
N PRO A 39 3.83 -17.61 -13.13
CA PRO A 39 3.20 -18.58 -12.23
C PRO A 39 2.56 -17.89 -11.03
N ALA A 40 1.50 -18.51 -10.50
CA ALA A 40 0.92 -18.12 -9.22
C ALA A 40 1.99 -18.17 -8.11
N GLY A 41 1.83 -17.35 -7.09
CA GLY A 41 2.82 -17.22 -6.02
C GLY A 41 3.99 -16.30 -6.37
N THR A 42 4.06 -15.78 -7.60
CA THR A 42 5.09 -14.79 -7.97
C THR A 42 4.89 -13.51 -7.17
N LYS A 43 5.98 -13.04 -6.57
CA LYS A 43 6.01 -11.81 -5.79
C LYS A 43 6.42 -10.64 -6.65
N VAL A 44 5.67 -9.56 -6.54
CA VAL A 44 5.94 -8.30 -7.26
C VAL A 44 6.09 -7.18 -6.24
N LEU A 45 7.23 -6.49 -6.29
CA LEU A 45 7.48 -5.37 -5.40
C LEU A 45 6.99 -4.07 -6.05
N LEU A 46 6.05 -3.44 -5.37
CA LEU A 46 5.36 -2.23 -5.80
C LEU A 46 5.68 -1.07 -4.85
N GLN A 47 5.57 0.13 -5.35
CA GLN A 47 5.66 1.35 -4.54
C GLN A 47 4.34 2.12 -4.64
N LEU A 48 3.78 2.46 -3.50
CA LEU A 48 2.55 3.24 -3.42
C LEU A 48 2.78 4.67 -3.93
N ARG A 49 1.92 5.15 -4.82
CA ARG A 49 2.03 6.51 -5.38
C ARG A 49 1.27 7.55 -4.57
N SER A 50 0.18 7.17 -3.96
CA SER A 50 -0.63 8.03 -3.08
C SER A 50 -0.73 7.43 -1.70
N GLY A 51 -0.67 8.24 -0.65
CA GLY A 51 -0.85 7.77 0.72
C GLY A 51 -2.27 7.22 0.95
N LEU A 52 -2.37 6.23 1.83
CA LEU A 52 -3.62 5.57 2.19
C LEU A 52 -3.80 5.58 3.71
N ASN A 53 -4.95 6.05 4.18
CA ASN A 53 -5.21 6.20 5.61
C ASN A 53 -6.64 5.75 5.94
N THR A 54 -6.78 4.88 6.95
CA THR A 54 -8.10 4.37 7.38
C THR A 54 -9.03 5.45 7.95
N ALA A 55 -8.52 6.63 8.28
CA ALA A 55 -9.37 7.74 8.72
C ALA A 55 -10.14 8.39 7.55
N SER A 56 -9.59 8.36 6.34
CA SER A 56 -10.16 9.00 5.15
C SER A 56 -10.59 8.02 4.06
N ALA A 57 -9.92 6.87 3.95
CA ALA A 57 -10.20 5.87 2.94
C ALA A 57 -11.57 5.22 3.13
N LYS A 58 -12.17 4.82 2.01
CA LYS A 58 -13.46 4.14 1.93
C LYS A 58 -13.33 2.91 1.05
N ALA A 59 -14.21 1.93 1.26
CA ALA A 59 -14.35 0.83 0.32
C ALA A 59 -14.70 1.36 -1.08
N GLY A 60 -14.03 0.84 -2.10
CA GLY A 60 -14.13 1.29 -3.48
C GLY A 60 -13.10 2.36 -3.89
N ASP A 61 -12.32 2.91 -2.97
CA ASP A 61 -11.28 3.87 -3.32
C ASP A 61 -10.17 3.20 -4.14
N GLY A 62 -9.74 3.87 -5.20
CA GLY A 62 -8.65 3.41 -6.06
C GLY A 62 -7.27 3.57 -5.39
N VAL A 63 -6.44 2.57 -5.53
CA VAL A 63 -5.05 2.58 -5.06
C VAL A 63 -4.12 2.47 -6.26
N TYR A 64 -3.13 3.36 -6.34
CA TYR A 64 -2.20 3.44 -7.46
C TYR A 64 -0.79 3.15 -7.00
N LEU A 65 -0.16 2.20 -7.67
CA LEU A 65 1.20 1.75 -7.37
C LEU A 65 2.03 1.71 -8.65
N ALA A 66 3.34 1.55 -8.50
CA ALA A 66 4.22 1.25 -9.62
C ALA A 66 5.22 0.17 -9.21
N SER A 67 5.55 -0.73 -10.14
CA SER A 67 6.57 -1.75 -9.91
C SER A 67 7.95 -1.10 -9.73
N THR A 68 8.69 -1.55 -8.72
CA THR A 68 10.05 -1.04 -8.45
C THR A 68 11.13 -1.92 -9.03
N PHE A 69 10.88 -3.24 -9.11
CA PHE A 69 11.80 -4.20 -9.67
C PHE A 69 11.15 -5.01 -10.79
N PRO A 70 11.92 -5.40 -11.82
CA PRO A 70 11.41 -6.26 -12.86
C PRO A 70 11.16 -7.68 -12.33
N VAL A 71 10.06 -8.28 -12.76
CA VAL A 71 9.78 -9.69 -12.54
C VAL A 71 10.29 -10.49 -13.72
N VAL A 72 11.17 -11.44 -13.44
CA VAL A 72 11.81 -12.29 -14.45
C VAL A 72 11.33 -13.73 -14.26
N VAL A 73 10.85 -14.35 -15.33
CA VAL A 73 10.47 -15.76 -15.35
C VAL A 73 11.27 -16.47 -16.43
N GLY A 74 12.01 -17.49 -16.03
CA GLY A 74 13.00 -18.10 -16.91
C GLY A 74 14.10 -17.10 -17.29
N ASN A 75 14.21 -16.76 -18.57
CA ASN A 75 15.22 -15.81 -19.08
C ASN A 75 14.57 -14.55 -19.69
N ARG A 76 13.35 -14.20 -19.26
CA ARG A 76 12.61 -13.07 -19.81
C ARG A 76 12.05 -12.18 -18.70
N VAL A 77 12.10 -10.88 -18.92
CA VAL A 77 11.40 -9.90 -18.09
C VAL A 77 9.91 -9.94 -18.47
N MET A 78 9.07 -10.34 -17.52
CA MET A 78 7.63 -10.46 -17.71
C MET A 78 6.92 -9.17 -17.29
N ILE A 79 7.30 -8.60 -16.16
CA ILE A 79 6.79 -7.32 -15.67
C ILE A 79 8.00 -6.40 -15.49
N PRO A 80 8.15 -5.36 -16.32
CA PRO A 80 9.25 -4.41 -16.18
C PRO A 80 9.08 -3.51 -14.96
N ALA A 81 10.16 -2.92 -14.49
CA ALA A 81 10.09 -1.87 -13.49
C ALA A 81 9.41 -0.62 -14.06
N GLY A 82 8.70 0.12 -13.22
CA GLY A 82 7.99 1.35 -13.60
C GLY A 82 6.58 1.14 -14.17
N VAL A 83 6.13 -0.10 -14.27
CA VAL A 83 4.76 -0.43 -14.71
C VAL A 83 3.75 -0.01 -13.64
N TYR A 84 2.65 0.60 -14.06
CA TYR A 84 1.59 1.02 -13.15
C TYR A 84 0.68 -0.15 -12.81
N VAL A 85 0.34 -0.23 -11.52
CA VAL A 85 -0.60 -1.22 -10.98
C VAL A 85 -1.74 -0.48 -10.30
N GLN A 86 -2.96 -0.89 -10.60
CA GLN A 86 -4.16 -0.39 -9.95
C GLN A 86 -4.70 -1.44 -8.98
N GLY A 87 -5.21 -0.97 -7.86
CA GLY A 87 -5.92 -1.76 -6.89
C GLY A 87 -7.13 -1.01 -6.37
N VAL A 88 -7.92 -1.68 -5.57
CA VAL A 88 -9.12 -1.16 -4.94
C VAL A 88 -9.11 -1.51 -3.46
N VAL A 89 -9.58 -0.59 -2.64
CA VAL A 89 -9.81 -0.82 -1.21
C VAL A 89 -11.10 -1.62 -1.05
N ASP A 90 -11.02 -2.77 -0.42
CA ASP A 90 -12.18 -3.64 -0.19
C ASP A 90 -12.90 -3.28 1.10
N ARG A 91 -12.13 -3.13 2.16
CA ARG A 91 -12.66 -2.88 3.49
C ARG A 91 -11.76 -1.96 4.29
N VAL A 92 -12.38 -1.09 5.05
CA VAL A 92 -11.71 -0.21 6.00
C VAL A 92 -12.34 -0.36 7.36
N ALA A 93 -11.55 -0.73 8.35
CA ALA A 93 -11.95 -0.77 9.74
C ALA A 93 -11.06 0.15 10.58
N ARG A 94 -11.64 1.13 11.24
CA ARG A 94 -10.91 2.01 12.13
C ARG A 94 -10.68 1.34 13.49
N ALA A 95 -9.61 1.72 14.15
CA ALA A 95 -9.34 1.23 15.48
C ALA A 95 -10.45 1.60 16.46
N GLY A 96 -10.88 0.61 17.25
CA GLY A 96 -11.85 0.80 18.30
C GLY A 96 -11.29 1.62 19.48
N ARG A 97 -12.20 2.11 20.32
CA ARG A 97 -11.81 2.82 21.57
C ARG A 97 -11.26 1.85 22.61
N VAL A 98 -11.91 0.72 22.82
CA VAL A 98 -11.53 -0.28 23.82
C VAL A 98 -10.75 -1.44 23.22
N LYS A 99 -11.28 -2.02 22.14
CA LYS A 99 -10.71 -3.17 21.43
C LYS A 99 -10.74 -2.92 19.92
N GLY A 100 -9.90 -3.65 19.21
CA GLY A 100 -9.80 -3.64 17.75
C GLY A 100 -8.67 -2.78 17.23
N LYS A 101 -7.90 -3.36 16.32
CA LYS A 101 -6.87 -2.67 15.54
C LYS A 101 -7.53 -2.03 14.32
N ALA A 102 -6.91 -0.98 13.79
CA ALA A 102 -7.29 -0.52 12.46
C ALA A 102 -6.85 -1.55 11.42
N GLN A 103 -7.72 -1.81 10.46
CA GLN A 103 -7.52 -2.77 9.37
C GLN A 103 -7.87 -2.13 8.04
N LEU A 104 -7.14 -2.50 7.02
CA LEU A 104 -7.33 -2.09 5.65
C LEU A 104 -7.12 -3.30 4.74
N ASP A 105 -8.13 -3.66 3.98
CA ASP A 105 -8.05 -4.70 2.98
C ASP A 105 -8.05 -4.05 1.61
N MET A 106 -7.20 -4.52 0.72
CA MET A 106 -7.14 -4.10 -0.67
C MET A 106 -6.65 -5.24 -1.56
N HIS A 107 -7.14 -5.27 -2.78
CA HIS A 107 -6.67 -6.18 -3.81
C HIS A 107 -6.21 -5.41 -5.04
N PHE A 108 -5.40 -6.07 -5.88
CA PHE A 108 -4.93 -5.51 -7.13
C PHE A 108 -5.82 -5.99 -8.27
N THR A 109 -6.19 -5.07 -9.15
CA THR A 109 -7.14 -5.31 -10.23
C THR A 109 -6.47 -5.39 -11.59
N SER A 110 -5.56 -4.48 -11.88
CA SER A 110 -4.95 -4.40 -13.20
C SER A 110 -3.53 -3.87 -13.19
N ILE A 111 -2.79 -4.25 -14.21
CA ILE A 111 -1.46 -3.76 -14.53
C ILE A 111 -1.51 -3.07 -15.90
N ILE A 112 -0.92 -1.89 -15.99
CA ILE A 112 -0.87 -1.07 -17.19
C ILE A 112 0.57 -1.06 -17.69
N PHE A 113 0.79 -1.69 -18.84
CA PHE A 113 2.09 -1.75 -19.49
C PHE A 113 2.41 -0.44 -20.22
N PRO A 114 3.72 -0.15 -20.48
CA PRO A 114 4.12 1.07 -21.18
C PRO A 114 3.55 1.22 -22.61
N ASN A 115 3.18 0.11 -23.24
CA ASN A 115 2.50 0.10 -24.55
C ASN A 115 1.00 0.49 -24.45
N GLY A 116 0.49 0.76 -23.25
CA GLY A 116 -0.92 1.08 -23.00
C GLY A 116 -1.82 -0.14 -22.81
N THR A 117 -1.29 -1.36 -22.91
CA THR A 117 -2.09 -2.57 -22.68
C THR A 117 -2.41 -2.68 -21.17
N VAL A 118 -3.67 -2.97 -20.88
CA VAL A 118 -4.17 -3.21 -19.53
C VAL A 118 -4.46 -4.71 -19.39
N VAL A 119 -3.88 -5.32 -18.39
CA VAL A 119 -4.07 -6.75 -18.08
C VAL A 119 -4.60 -6.87 -16.66
N GLU A 120 -5.65 -7.67 -16.47
CA GLU A 120 -6.19 -7.96 -15.15
C GLU A 120 -5.22 -8.85 -14.37
N ILE A 121 -4.98 -8.49 -13.11
CA ILE A 121 -4.10 -9.26 -12.22
C ILE A 121 -4.83 -9.67 -10.96
N PRO A 122 -4.86 -10.97 -10.64
CA PRO A 122 -5.39 -11.45 -9.38
C PRO A 122 -4.30 -11.41 -8.31
N GLY A 123 -4.12 -10.27 -7.67
CA GLY A 123 -3.07 -10.08 -6.65
C GLY A 123 -3.61 -9.55 -5.34
N ILE A 124 -3.00 -9.99 -4.25
CA ILE A 124 -3.26 -9.50 -2.89
C ILE A 124 -1.97 -8.98 -2.26
N VAL A 125 -2.10 -8.23 -1.18
CA VAL A 125 -0.96 -7.77 -0.39
C VAL A 125 -0.37 -8.95 0.39
N ASN A 126 0.94 -9.16 0.22
CA ASN A 126 1.67 -10.20 0.95
C ASN A 126 2.46 -9.61 2.13
N SER A 127 3.13 -8.49 1.92
CA SER A 127 3.88 -7.82 2.96
C SER A 127 4.07 -6.33 2.68
N LEU A 128 4.50 -5.59 3.70
CA LEU A 128 4.84 -4.17 3.63
C LEU A 128 6.30 -3.99 4.03
N PRO A 129 7.25 -4.18 3.11
CA PRO A 129 8.66 -4.04 3.41
C PRO A 129 8.99 -2.63 3.92
N GLY A 130 9.70 -2.56 5.06
CA GLY A 130 10.08 -1.28 5.66
C GLY A 130 9.00 -0.60 6.52
N ALA A 131 7.78 -1.11 6.56
CA ALA A 131 6.76 -0.61 7.47
C ALA A 131 7.09 -1.00 8.92
N ARG A 132 7.14 0.00 9.81
CA ARG A 132 7.50 -0.21 11.23
C ARG A 132 6.30 -0.45 12.14
N LYS A 133 5.14 0.02 11.73
CA LYS A 133 3.91 0.03 12.55
C LYS A 133 2.75 -0.72 11.91
N GLN A 134 2.88 -1.08 10.64
CA GLN A 134 1.89 -1.84 9.89
C GLN A 134 2.43 -3.25 9.65
N SER A 135 1.57 -4.23 9.69
CA SER A 135 1.85 -5.62 9.31
C SER A 135 0.70 -6.17 8.51
N VAL A 136 0.99 -7.09 7.64
CA VAL A 136 -0.03 -7.88 6.96
C VAL A 136 -0.34 -9.07 7.85
N LYS A 137 -1.61 -9.39 7.99
CA LYS A 137 -2.09 -10.53 8.77
C LYS A 137 -1.90 -11.82 7.95
N ASP A 138 -1.48 -12.89 8.63
CA ASP A 138 -1.26 -14.20 8.01
C ASP A 138 -2.57 -14.99 7.82
N ASP A 139 -3.62 -14.35 7.29
CA ASP A 139 -4.89 -15.01 6.98
C ASP A 139 -5.07 -15.33 5.49
N GLY A 140 -4.11 -14.95 4.67
CA GLY A 140 -4.16 -15.14 3.21
C GLY A 140 -5.07 -14.17 2.48
N GLU A 141 -5.70 -13.22 3.17
CA GLU A 141 -6.55 -12.19 2.58
C GLU A 141 -5.78 -10.89 2.29
N GLY A 142 -4.56 -10.75 2.82
CA GLY A 142 -3.74 -9.56 2.62
C GLY A 142 -4.18 -8.37 3.47
N THR A 143 -4.86 -8.62 4.60
CA THR A 143 -5.32 -7.59 5.52
C THR A 143 -4.14 -6.86 6.17
N ILE A 144 -4.07 -5.55 5.97
CA ILE A 144 -3.09 -4.68 6.60
C ILE A 144 -3.62 -4.22 7.96
N GLU A 145 -2.87 -4.51 9.01
CA GLU A 145 -3.20 -4.11 10.38
C GLU A 145 -2.22 -3.07 10.93
N GLN A 146 -2.74 -2.13 11.71
CA GLN A 146 -1.92 -1.26 12.54
C GLN A 146 -1.52 -1.99 13.81
N GLN A 147 -0.21 -2.07 14.09
CA GLN A 147 0.25 -2.58 15.37
C GLN A 147 -0.22 -1.65 16.49
N GLY A 148 -0.88 -2.24 17.48
CA GLY A 148 -1.49 -1.46 18.55
C GLY A 148 -0.43 -0.89 19.51
N ASP A 149 -0.29 0.43 19.54
CA ASP A 149 0.57 1.14 20.48
C ASP A 149 -0.13 1.43 21.84
N LYS A 150 -1.40 1.01 22.00
CA LYS A 150 -2.16 1.30 23.23
C LYS A 150 -1.47 0.81 24.49
N GLY A 151 -0.95 -0.41 24.47
CA GLY A 151 -0.24 -0.97 25.62
C GLY A 151 1.06 -0.20 25.93
N ARG A 152 1.82 0.17 24.90
CA ARG A 152 3.04 0.98 25.06
C ARG A 152 2.73 2.40 25.52
N ASN A 153 1.71 3.00 24.97
CA ASN A 153 1.30 4.37 25.36
C ASN A 153 0.74 4.38 26.77
N ALA A 154 -0.03 3.38 27.16
CA ALA A 154 -0.49 3.21 28.55
C ALA A 154 0.67 2.97 29.52
N ALA A 155 1.64 2.12 29.13
CA ALA A 155 2.84 1.89 29.93
C ALA A 155 3.68 3.17 30.10
N LYS A 156 3.92 3.93 29.01
CA LYS A 156 4.62 5.22 29.10
C LYS A 156 3.86 6.26 29.91
N ALA A 157 2.53 6.32 29.75
CA ALA A 157 1.71 7.22 30.54
C ALA A 157 1.74 6.83 32.03
N ALA A 158 1.74 5.54 32.34
CA ALA A 158 1.90 5.04 33.71
C ALA A 158 3.28 5.34 34.25
N GLU A 159 4.34 5.18 33.47
CA GLU A 159 5.73 5.51 33.84
C GLU A 159 5.88 6.98 34.23
N ILE A 160 5.15 7.89 33.60
CA ILE A 160 5.14 9.31 33.94
C ILE A 160 4.18 9.58 35.11
N ALA A 161 2.99 8.96 35.12
CA ALA A 161 1.95 9.22 36.09
C ALA A 161 2.29 8.70 37.52
N ILE A 162 2.99 7.57 37.60
CA ILE A 162 3.36 6.97 38.90
C ILE A 162 4.27 7.90 39.74
N PRO A 163 5.44 8.35 39.22
CA PRO A 163 6.29 9.24 40.01
C PRO A 163 5.64 10.60 40.26
N THR A 164 4.96 11.16 39.28
CA THR A 164 4.29 12.46 39.41
C THR A 164 3.13 12.39 40.39
N GLY A 165 2.26 11.38 40.29
CA GLY A 165 1.17 11.17 41.22
C GLY A 165 1.61 10.89 42.63
N GLY A 166 2.67 10.08 42.79
CA GLY A 166 3.26 9.78 44.10
C GLY A 166 3.88 11.01 44.78
N THR A 167 4.62 11.83 44.04
CA THR A 167 5.23 13.05 44.58
C THR A 167 4.20 14.10 44.96
N VAL A 168 3.24 14.38 44.08
CA VAL A 168 2.15 15.32 44.38
C VAL A 168 1.27 14.84 45.53
N GLY A 169 0.94 13.55 45.55
CA GLY A 169 0.16 12.95 46.63
C GLY A 169 0.89 12.97 47.97
N SER A 170 2.21 12.70 47.98
CA SER A 170 3.01 12.76 49.22
C SER A 170 3.16 14.18 49.76
N ILE A 171 3.32 15.19 48.88
CA ILE A 171 3.35 16.61 49.27
C ILE A 171 2.01 17.02 49.89
N GLY A 172 0.88 16.63 49.28
CA GLY A 172 -0.44 16.87 49.84
C GLY A 172 -0.66 16.13 51.18
N GLY A 173 -0.12 14.91 51.29
CA GLY A 173 -0.15 14.10 52.50
C GLY A 173 0.69 14.67 53.69
N LEU A 174 1.76 15.41 53.38
CA LEU A 174 2.56 16.11 54.39
C LEU A 174 1.74 17.15 55.16
N GLY A 175 0.85 17.88 54.45
CA GLY A 175 -0.04 18.86 55.07
C GLY A 175 -1.06 18.24 56.02
N SER A 176 -1.43 16.96 55.84
CA SER A 176 -2.34 16.19 56.67
C SER A 176 -1.64 15.24 57.64
N GLY A 177 -0.31 15.22 57.71
CA GLY A 177 0.49 14.36 58.59
C GLY A 177 0.60 12.89 58.09
N HIS A 178 0.14 12.56 56.91
CA HIS A 178 0.14 11.20 56.35
C HIS A 178 0.80 11.12 54.95
N PRO A 179 2.11 11.38 54.83
CA PRO A 179 2.77 11.45 53.49
C PRO A 179 2.71 10.13 52.73
N LEU A 180 2.83 8.99 53.43
CA LEU A 180 2.76 7.68 52.77
C LEU A 180 1.38 7.37 52.22
N ALA A 181 0.32 7.68 52.99
CA ALA A 181 -1.05 7.50 52.57
C ALA A 181 -1.40 8.42 51.37
N GLY A 182 -0.94 9.67 51.39
CA GLY A 182 -1.06 10.61 50.29
C GLY A 182 -0.32 10.15 49.04
N GLY A 183 0.90 9.62 49.19
CA GLY A 183 1.67 9.07 48.10
C GLY A 183 0.97 7.87 47.42
N VAL A 184 0.50 6.91 48.20
CA VAL A 184 -0.25 5.74 47.66
C VAL A 184 -1.55 6.16 47.01
N ALA A 185 -2.32 7.08 47.62
CA ALA A 185 -3.54 7.61 47.03
C ALA A 185 -3.28 8.38 45.73
N GLY A 186 -2.19 9.14 45.66
CA GLY A 186 -1.75 9.86 44.46
C GLY A 186 -1.38 8.94 43.31
N ILE A 187 -0.65 7.85 43.60
CA ILE A 187 -0.34 6.81 42.62
C ILE A 187 -1.63 6.14 42.12
N GLY A 188 -2.53 5.76 43.02
CA GLY A 188 -3.81 5.16 42.68
C GLY A 188 -4.66 6.06 41.80
N ALA A 189 -4.77 7.36 42.12
CA ALA A 189 -5.46 8.34 41.29
C ALA A 189 -4.79 8.52 39.93
N GLY A 190 -3.46 8.56 39.88
CA GLY A 190 -2.70 8.65 38.61
C GLY A 190 -2.98 7.46 37.70
N LEU A 191 -2.97 6.23 38.22
CA LEU A 191 -3.29 5.04 37.43
C LEU A 191 -4.74 5.01 36.98
N ALA A 192 -5.71 5.44 37.82
CA ALA A 192 -7.11 5.53 37.47
C ALA A 192 -7.33 6.53 36.32
N THR A 193 -6.67 7.68 36.33
CA THR A 193 -6.78 8.67 35.24
C THR A 193 -6.20 8.12 33.93
N VAL A 194 -5.06 7.44 33.96
CA VAL A 194 -4.48 6.77 32.78
C VAL A 194 -5.44 5.72 32.23
N GLY A 195 -6.05 4.92 33.09
CA GLY A 195 -7.07 3.93 32.72
C GLY A 195 -8.27 4.57 32.04
N LEU A 196 -8.81 5.63 32.62
CA LEU A 196 -9.95 6.36 32.06
C LEU A 196 -9.61 7.00 30.71
N VAL A 197 -8.47 7.69 30.59
CA VAL A 197 -8.04 8.31 29.31
C VAL A 197 -7.88 7.25 28.22
N SER A 198 -7.33 6.08 28.58
CA SER A 198 -7.16 4.99 27.60
C SER A 198 -8.46 4.42 27.07
N LEU A 199 -9.55 4.47 27.83
CA LEU A 199 -10.89 4.05 27.41
C LEU A 199 -11.52 5.03 26.41
N PHE A 200 -11.19 6.30 26.49
CA PHE A 200 -11.76 7.34 25.60
C PHE A 200 -10.91 7.56 24.35
N THR A 201 -9.65 7.18 24.33
CA THR A 201 -8.77 7.34 23.17
C THR A 201 -8.97 6.19 22.17
N ARG A 202 -9.10 6.53 20.90
CA ARG A 202 -9.10 5.54 19.82
C ARG A 202 -7.68 5.00 19.61
N GLY A 203 -7.58 3.77 19.12
CA GLY A 203 -6.30 3.24 18.62
C GLY A 203 -5.81 4.03 17.40
N ALA A 204 -4.55 3.79 17.04
CA ALA A 204 -3.95 4.39 15.86
C ALA A 204 -4.60 3.84 14.58
N ASP A 205 -4.88 4.72 13.63
CA ASP A 205 -5.33 4.35 12.29
C ASP A 205 -4.15 3.77 11.48
N VAL A 206 -4.44 2.92 10.49
CA VAL A 206 -3.45 2.52 9.48
C VAL A 206 -3.14 3.75 8.64
N ASN A 207 -1.88 4.11 8.56
CA ASN A 207 -1.40 5.19 7.71
C ASN A 207 -0.23 4.68 6.88
N ILE A 208 -0.44 4.48 5.59
CA ILE A 208 0.57 4.06 4.63
C ILE A 208 0.93 5.29 3.81
N GLU A 209 2.15 5.75 3.96
CA GLU A 209 2.62 6.94 3.26
C GLU A 209 2.88 6.63 1.78
N GLY A 210 2.71 7.63 0.91
CA GLY A 210 3.16 7.55 -0.47
C GLY A 210 4.66 7.24 -0.51
N GLY A 211 5.08 6.36 -1.43
CA GLY A 211 6.46 5.86 -1.48
C GLY A 211 6.71 4.59 -0.67
N THR A 212 5.78 4.15 0.17
CA THR A 212 5.89 2.88 0.89
C THR A 212 5.92 1.71 -0.09
N GLN A 213 6.79 0.74 0.18
CA GLN A 213 6.87 -0.48 -0.59
C GLN A 213 5.79 -1.47 -0.14
N VAL A 214 5.16 -2.10 -1.12
CA VAL A 214 4.13 -3.12 -0.95
C VAL A 214 4.53 -4.32 -1.77
N GLU A 215 4.64 -5.47 -1.16
CA GLU A 215 4.85 -6.72 -1.86
C GLU A 215 3.49 -7.34 -2.18
N MET A 216 3.22 -7.51 -3.46
CA MET A 216 2.05 -8.20 -3.98
C MET A 216 2.41 -9.65 -4.29
N ILE A 217 1.49 -10.58 -4.05
CA ILE A 217 1.59 -11.96 -4.49
C ILE A 217 0.47 -12.28 -5.48
N LEU A 218 0.79 -12.93 -6.59
CA LEU A 218 -0.19 -13.41 -7.56
C LEU A 218 -0.91 -14.63 -7.02
N GLN A 219 -2.24 -14.58 -6.97
CA GLN A 219 -3.07 -15.72 -6.52
C GLN A 219 -3.29 -16.76 -7.62
N ARG A 220 -3.26 -16.33 -8.88
CA ARG A 220 -3.45 -17.18 -10.06
C ARG A 220 -2.37 -16.89 -11.10
N PRO A 221 -2.09 -17.82 -12.01
CA PRO A 221 -1.18 -17.56 -13.11
C PRO A 221 -1.64 -16.37 -13.95
N LEU A 222 -0.70 -15.53 -14.36
CA LEU A 222 -0.94 -14.38 -15.21
C LEU A 222 -0.44 -14.70 -16.63
N LEU A 223 -1.36 -14.63 -17.60
CA LEU A 223 -1.04 -14.83 -19.01
C LEU A 223 -0.74 -13.48 -19.65
N LEU A 224 0.45 -13.35 -20.25
CA LEU A 224 0.91 -12.15 -20.95
C LEU A 224 1.15 -12.48 -22.42
N GLU A 225 0.69 -11.61 -23.30
CA GLU A 225 0.98 -11.70 -24.73
C GLU A 225 2.38 -11.13 -25.04
N GLU A 226 3.01 -11.60 -26.13
CA GLU A 226 4.33 -11.12 -26.56
C GLU A 226 4.37 -9.59 -26.76
N GLU A 227 3.24 -8.99 -27.17
CA GLU A 227 3.09 -7.54 -27.34
C GLU A 227 3.31 -6.77 -26.01
N ASN A 228 2.93 -7.37 -24.87
CA ASN A 228 3.12 -6.78 -23.55
C ASN A 228 4.60 -6.78 -23.12
N LEU A 229 5.36 -7.74 -23.63
CA LEU A 229 6.78 -7.92 -23.36
C LEU A 229 7.66 -7.10 -24.30
N ALA A 230 7.19 -6.84 -25.52
CA ALA A 230 7.93 -6.09 -26.54
C ALA A 230 8.18 -4.62 -26.14
N SER A 231 7.38 -4.08 -25.22
CA SER A 231 7.59 -2.73 -24.68
C SER A 231 8.82 -2.60 -23.76
N VAL A 232 9.48 -3.73 -23.46
CA VAL A 232 10.77 -3.77 -22.76
C VAL A 232 11.90 -3.62 -23.78
N ALA A 233 11.85 -2.60 -24.66
CA ALA A 233 12.98 -2.29 -25.52
C ALA A 233 14.21 -2.00 -24.65
N PRO A 234 15.39 -2.55 -25.00
CA PRO A 234 16.64 -2.22 -24.33
C PRO A 234 16.89 -0.71 -24.49
N GLY A 235 16.64 0.06 -23.45
CA GLY A 235 16.71 1.52 -23.46
C GLY A 235 15.60 2.22 -22.69
N PHE A 236 14.49 1.56 -22.37
CA PHE A 236 13.51 2.06 -21.42
C PHE A 236 13.97 1.71 -19.99
N ALA A 237 15.12 2.24 -19.60
CA ALA A 237 15.41 2.38 -18.19
C ALA A 237 14.27 3.27 -17.64
N PRO A 238 13.54 2.85 -16.57
CA PRO A 238 12.67 3.80 -15.90
C PRO A 238 13.52 5.03 -15.64
N ALA A 239 13.04 6.18 -16.09
CA ALA A 239 13.70 7.42 -15.76
C ALA A 239 13.70 7.50 -14.23
N PHE A 240 14.76 7.02 -13.60
CA PHE A 240 15.06 7.34 -12.24
C PHE A 240 15.07 8.88 -12.24
N VAL A 241 14.04 9.48 -11.65
CA VAL A 241 14.09 10.89 -11.37
C VAL A 241 15.35 11.06 -10.54
N PRO A 242 16.41 11.72 -11.06
CA PRO A 242 17.65 11.86 -10.33
C PRO A 242 17.31 12.42 -8.95
N ALA A 243 17.98 11.96 -7.91
CA ALA A 243 17.76 12.41 -6.53
C ALA A 243 17.85 13.96 -6.39
N ALA A 244 18.45 14.64 -7.37
CA ALA A 244 18.49 16.09 -7.50
C ALA A 244 17.11 16.77 -7.68
N ASN A 245 16.10 16.05 -8.19
CA ASN A 245 14.75 16.57 -8.40
C ASN A 245 13.73 16.08 -7.35
N GLN A 246 14.18 15.36 -6.34
CA GLN A 246 13.31 15.10 -5.19
C GLN A 246 13.10 16.40 -4.42
N PRO A 247 11.85 16.75 -4.03
CA PRO A 247 11.60 17.89 -3.16
C PRO A 247 12.49 17.73 -1.93
N LYS A 248 13.38 18.68 -1.73
CA LYS A 248 14.28 18.68 -0.58
C LYS A 248 13.44 18.49 0.68
N PRO A 249 13.74 17.52 1.56
CA PRO A 249 13.00 17.38 2.79
C PRO A 249 12.97 18.75 3.47
N LEU A 250 11.76 19.20 3.83
CA LEU A 250 11.60 20.45 4.57
C LEU A 250 12.58 20.42 5.74
N ALA A 251 13.55 21.31 5.75
CA ALA A 251 14.51 21.43 6.82
C ALA A 251 13.70 21.48 8.13
N LYS A 252 14.01 20.59 9.06
CA LYS A 252 13.39 20.62 10.39
C LYS A 252 13.52 22.06 10.88
N PRO A 253 12.41 22.68 11.35
CA PRO A 253 12.51 24.04 11.86
C PRO A 253 13.64 24.06 12.87
N ASN A 254 14.61 24.92 12.63
CA ASN A 254 15.72 25.12 13.53
C ASN A 254 15.09 25.45 14.89
N ARG A 255 15.18 24.54 15.86
CA ARG A 255 14.74 24.85 17.21
C ARG A 255 15.54 26.09 17.56
N ALA A 256 14.86 27.21 17.71
CA ALA A 256 15.47 28.43 18.17
C ALA A 256 16.29 28.07 19.41
N ARG A 257 17.59 28.26 19.33
CA ARG A 257 18.45 28.14 20.51
C ARG A 257 17.87 29.12 21.50
N ILE A 258 17.30 28.59 22.57
CA ILE A 258 16.91 29.43 23.69
C ILE A 258 18.22 30.03 24.18
N LEU A 259 18.45 31.31 23.90
CA LEU A 259 19.54 32.09 24.43
C LEU A 259 19.26 32.19 25.93
N CYS A 260 19.97 31.41 26.74
CA CYS A 260 19.94 31.55 28.17
C CYS A 260 20.53 32.93 28.54
N PRO A 261 19.85 33.71 29.38
CA PRO A 261 20.42 34.96 29.85
C PRO A 261 21.72 34.68 30.66
N PRO A 262 22.72 35.54 30.55
CA PRO A 262 23.98 35.35 31.27
C PRO A 262 23.72 35.35 32.80
N GLY A 263 23.99 34.21 33.45
CA GLY A 263 23.80 34.02 34.87
C GLY A 263 22.82 32.93 35.31
N GLY A 264 22.17 32.22 34.39
CA GLY A 264 21.28 31.09 34.70
C GLY A 264 22.07 29.80 34.93
N LEU A 265 22.05 29.28 36.15
CA LEU A 265 22.51 27.93 36.49
C LEU A 265 21.55 26.92 35.84
N GLY A 266 22.03 26.12 34.89
CA GLY A 266 21.26 24.98 34.39
C GLY A 266 21.09 24.82 32.89
N CYS A 267 21.96 25.38 32.03
CA CYS A 267 22.01 25.11 30.60
C CYS A 267 23.32 24.38 30.26
N GLU A 268 23.38 23.07 30.45
CA GLU A 268 24.34 22.16 29.83
C GLU A 268 23.64 21.31 28.76
#